data_87dd0eae0c7bcd61aac2254a3f489818
#
_entry.id   87dd0eae0c7bcd61aac2254a3f489818
#
_cell.length_a   1.000
_cell.length_b   1.000
_cell.length_c   1.000
_cell.angle_alpha   90.00
_cell.angle_beta   90.00
_cell.angle_gamma   90.00
#
_symmetry.space_group_name_H-M   'P 1'
#
loop_
_entity.id
_entity.type
_entity.pdbx_description
1 polymer ?
#
loop_
_entity_poly.entity_id
_entity_poly.type
_entity_poly.pdbx_seq_one_letter_code
_entity_poly.pdbx_strand_id
1 'polypeptide(L)'
;MPVILGGNTGIYLASLAPPAPSLLLDTYSGATVAYSLRKLRTAYSGSSIRVRRSSDNAEQNIGFVNNVLDTASLLTFCGAGNGFVTTWYDQSGNANNGTQTTAINQPQIVSSGAMVTTNGKNSIKFDGLNDNFNLTSTINAGVSSFNSLVGKRNASGNNLIGLSGFGSGPQYSYMLFQDNNYYLIAKSTNWQISTSTDLTVNQLLLSGQNNAGTMSMFKNGNTIASVQQAQSVTLQITTIASYNVFYNNGNLQEIVFYNSEQSANRTGIETNINTFYTIY
;
A
#
# COMPACT_ATOMS: atom_id res chain seq x y z
N MET A 1 -21.21 0.78 73.38
CA MET A 1 -20.12 1.14 72.45
C MET A 1 -20.57 0.69 71.06
N PRO A 2 -20.77 1.59 70.09
CA PRO A 2 -21.10 1.18 68.74
C PRO A 2 -19.81 0.82 67.98
N VAL A 3 -19.86 -0.34 67.32
CA VAL A 3 -18.80 -0.81 66.41
C VAL A 3 -18.99 -0.06 65.09
N ILE A 4 -17.96 0.73 64.70
CA ILE A 4 -17.88 1.38 63.39
C ILE A 4 -17.26 0.36 62.43
N LEU A 5 -18.07 -0.17 61.52
CA LEU A 5 -17.58 -0.91 60.36
C LEU A 5 -17.05 0.10 59.33
N GLY A 6 -15.72 0.21 59.23
CA GLY A 6 -15.07 0.99 58.19
C GLY A 6 -15.30 0.33 56.83
N GLY A 7 -16.15 0.94 56.01
CA GLY A 7 -16.31 0.56 54.60
C GLY A 7 -15.06 1.01 53.82
N ASN A 8 -14.31 0.06 53.30
CA ASN A 8 -13.19 0.31 52.37
C ASN A 8 -13.76 0.62 50.99
N THR A 9 -14.01 1.91 50.71
CA THR A 9 -14.33 2.37 49.34
C THR A 9 -13.07 2.40 48.52
N GLY A 10 -12.66 1.23 48.03
CA GLY A 10 -11.64 1.15 47.00
C GLY A 10 -12.12 1.86 45.76
N ILE A 11 -11.49 2.98 45.42
CA ILE A 11 -11.67 3.61 44.11
C ILE A 11 -11.00 2.68 43.08
N TYR A 12 -11.82 1.87 42.41
CA TYR A 12 -11.36 1.16 41.21
C TYR A 12 -11.16 2.18 40.13
N LEU A 13 -9.90 2.63 39.93
CA LEU A 13 -9.52 3.29 38.70
C LEU A 13 -9.72 2.27 37.58
N ALA A 14 -10.81 2.41 36.85
CA ALA A 14 -10.97 1.68 35.61
C ALA A 14 -9.72 1.98 34.78
N SER A 15 -8.91 0.96 34.53
CA SER A 15 -7.80 1.05 33.58
C SER A 15 -8.40 1.45 32.26
N LEU A 16 -8.27 2.73 31.88
CA LEU A 16 -8.63 3.17 30.54
C LEU A 16 -7.74 2.36 29.59
N ALA A 17 -8.37 1.52 28.79
CA ALA A 17 -7.66 0.86 27.69
C ALA A 17 -6.88 1.93 26.90
N PRO A 18 -5.62 1.69 26.54
CA PRO A 18 -4.89 2.65 25.71
C PRO A 18 -5.76 3.06 24.53
N PRO A 19 -5.80 4.35 24.17
CA PRO A 19 -6.55 4.79 23.00
C PRO A 19 -6.13 3.95 21.79
N ALA A 20 -7.08 3.50 21.00
CA ALA A 20 -6.77 2.77 19.77
C ALA A 20 -5.77 3.60 18.93
N PRO A 21 -4.74 2.97 18.34
CA PRO A 21 -3.77 3.71 17.55
C PRO A 21 -4.49 4.46 16.44
N SER A 22 -4.12 5.75 16.27
CA SER A 22 -4.70 6.60 15.23
C SER A 22 -4.44 6.00 13.85
N LEU A 23 -5.42 6.14 12.95
CA LEU A 23 -5.24 5.70 11.57
C LEU A 23 -4.18 6.57 10.87
N LEU A 24 -3.51 5.99 9.89
CA LEU A 24 -2.34 6.61 9.24
C LEU A 24 -2.61 8.05 8.78
N LEU A 25 -3.70 8.25 8.02
CA LEU A 25 -4.00 9.55 7.42
C LEU A 25 -4.73 10.52 8.37
N ASP A 26 -5.13 10.09 9.55
CA ASP A 26 -5.59 11.00 10.62
C ASP A 26 -4.40 11.73 11.26
N THR A 27 -3.23 11.08 11.30
CA THR A 27 -1.99 11.65 11.83
C THR A 27 -1.17 12.31 10.73
N TYR A 28 -1.00 11.64 9.59
CA TYR A 28 -0.19 12.08 8.45
C TYR A 28 -1.09 12.37 7.26
N SER A 29 -1.81 13.47 7.32
CA SER A 29 -2.77 13.89 6.29
C SER A 29 -2.10 14.36 4.99
N GLY A 30 -2.90 14.59 3.93
CA GLY A 30 -2.42 15.17 2.68
C GLY A 30 -1.84 14.17 1.69
N ALA A 31 -2.08 12.86 1.87
CA ALA A 31 -1.76 11.88 0.84
C ALA A 31 -2.50 12.21 -0.47
N THR A 32 -1.80 12.10 -1.59
CA THR A 32 -2.38 12.28 -2.93
C THR A 32 -3.21 11.08 -3.33
N VAL A 33 -2.73 9.87 -2.99
CA VAL A 33 -3.48 8.62 -3.06
C VAL A 33 -3.07 7.69 -1.91
N ALA A 34 -4.00 6.83 -1.50
CA ALA A 34 -3.78 5.85 -0.45
C ALA A 34 -4.63 4.60 -0.67
N TYR A 35 -4.00 3.50 -1.04
CA TYR A 35 -4.64 2.21 -1.29
C TYR A 35 -4.26 1.24 -0.19
N SER A 36 -5.24 0.62 0.46
CA SER A 36 -4.97 -0.34 1.52
C SER A 36 -6.15 -1.27 1.79
N LEU A 37 -5.85 -2.47 2.31
CA LEU A 37 -6.84 -3.41 2.81
C LEU A 37 -7.16 -3.19 4.30
N ARG A 38 -6.52 -2.21 4.96
CA ARG A 38 -6.95 -1.63 6.22
C ARG A 38 -7.51 -0.23 6.01
N LYS A 39 -8.34 0.25 6.92
CA LYS A 39 -8.81 1.64 6.91
C LYS A 39 -7.67 2.57 7.30
N LEU A 40 -7.44 3.62 6.52
CA LEU A 40 -6.34 4.56 6.72
C LEU A 40 -6.77 5.90 7.31
N ARG A 41 -8.09 6.20 7.31
CA ARG A 41 -8.64 7.50 7.70
C ARG A 41 -10.02 7.34 8.32
N THR A 42 -10.25 7.94 9.48
CA THR A 42 -11.54 7.87 10.19
C THR A 42 -12.69 8.44 9.35
N ALA A 43 -12.44 9.57 8.68
CA ALA A 43 -13.44 10.21 7.82
C ALA A 43 -13.75 9.45 6.52
N TYR A 44 -12.99 8.41 6.17
CA TYR A 44 -13.29 7.61 4.99
C TYR A 44 -14.45 6.66 5.26
N SER A 45 -15.53 6.77 4.47
CA SER A 45 -16.75 5.95 4.58
C SER A 45 -16.96 5.01 3.39
N GLY A 46 -16.04 5.03 2.40
CA GLY A 46 -16.12 4.20 1.21
C GLY A 46 -15.66 2.75 1.43
N SER A 47 -15.71 1.97 0.38
CA SER A 47 -15.21 0.59 0.35
C SER A 47 -13.69 0.53 0.22
N SER A 48 -13.09 -0.60 0.62
CA SER A 48 -11.67 -0.88 0.38
C SER A 48 -11.42 -1.30 -1.06
N ILE A 49 -12.22 -2.26 -1.52
CA ILE A 49 -12.10 -2.86 -2.86
C ILE A 49 -13.48 -3.16 -3.46
N ARG A 50 -13.53 -3.29 -4.80
CA ARG A 50 -14.61 -3.94 -5.52
C ARG A 50 -14.08 -5.26 -6.08
N VAL A 51 -14.85 -6.33 -5.94
CA VAL A 51 -14.45 -7.69 -6.30
C VAL A 51 -15.45 -8.30 -7.24
N ARG A 52 -14.96 -8.93 -8.31
CA ARG A 52 -15.70 -9.81 -9.20
C ARG A 52 -15.48 -11.26 -8.76
N ARG A 53 -16.56 -12.02 -8.54
CA ARG A 53 -16.44 -13.46 -8.27
C ARG A 53 -16.42 -14.28 -9.55
N SER A 54 -15.70 -15.40 -9.54
CA SER A 54 -15.47 -16.21 -10.75
C SER A 54 -16.68 -17.02 -11.20
N SER A 55 -17.66 -17.28 -10.33
CA SER A 55 -18.78 -18.19 -10.64
C SER A 55 -19.76 -17.65 -11.69
N ASP A 56 -20.01 -16.34 -11.67
CA ASP A 56 -21.02 -15.69 -12.54
C ASP A 56 -20.61 -14.27 -12.96
N ASN A 57 -19.40 -13.84 -12.63
CA ASN A 57 -18.87 -12.50 -12.86
C ASN A 57 -19.63 -11.36 -12.15
N ALA A 58 -20.46 -11.67 -11.16
CA ALA A 58 -21.08 -10.63 -10.33
C ALA A 58 -19.99 -9.86 -9.55
N GLU A 59 -20.27 -8.59 -9.27
CA GLU A 59 -19.35 -7.70 -8.55
C GLU A 59 -19.96 -7.14 -7.27
N GLN A 60 -19.15 -7.01 -6.23
CA GLN A 60 -19.56 -6.45 -4.95
C GLN A 60 -18.47 -5.54 -4.36
N ASN A 61 -18.89 -4.43 -3.77
CA ASN A 61 -18.04 -3.57 -2.97
C ASN A 61 -17.84 -4.18 -1.58
N ILE A 62 -16.58 -4.21 -1.12
CA ILE A 62 -16.19 -4.72 0.19
C ILE A 62 -15.57 -3.58 1.01
N GLY A 63 -16.14 -3.33 2.17
CA GLY A 63 -15.73 -2.27 3.08
C GLY A 63 -14.82 -2.78 4.21
N PHE A 64 -15.02 -2.20 5.39
CA PHE A 64 -14.20 -2.46 6.57
C PHE A 64 -15.07 -2.86 7.77
N VAL A 65 -14.55 -3.78 8.58
CA VAL A 65 -15.03 -4.10 9.93
C VAL A 65 -13.85 -3.93 10.88
N ASN A 66 -14.01 -3.17 11.96
CA ASN A 66 -12.93 -2.88 12.92
C ASN A 66 -11.63 -2.35 12.25
N ASN A 67 -11.79 -1.48 11.25
CA ASN A 67 -10.70 -0.87 10.47
C ASN A 67 -9.88 -1.85 9.61
N VAL A 68 -10.32 -3.09 9.41
CA VAL A 68 -9.72 -4.06 8.48
C VAL A 68 -10.76 -4.49 7.44
N LEU A 69 -10.28 -5.04 6.31
CA LEU A 69 -11.14 -5.54 5.24
C LEU A 69 -12.22 -6.49 5.80
N ASP A 70 -13.47 -6.30 5.40
CA ASP A 70 -14.58 -7.20 5.75
C ASP A 70 -14.44 -8.55 5.00
N THR A 71 -13.61 -9.42 5.55
CA THR A 71 -13.33 -10.74 4.96
C THR A 71 -14.54 -11.67 5.04
N ALA A 72 -15.44 -11.49 6.02
CA ALA A 72 -16.62 -12.33 6.15
C ALA A 72 -17.59 -12.09 4.99
N SER A 73 -17.91 -10.82 4.70
CA SER A 73 -18.73 -10.45 3.53
C SER A 73 -18.08 -10.88 2.22
N LEU A 74 -16.74 -10.70 2.09
CA LEU A 74 -16.01 -11.08 0.89
C LEU A 74 -16.04 -12.58 0.63
N LEU A 75 -15.78 -13.41 1.64
CA LEU A 75 -15.81 -14.87 1.51
C LEU A 75 -17.24 -15.39 1.27
N THR A 76 -18.23 -14.82 1.93
CA THR A 76 -19.64 -15.14 1.67
C THR A 76 -20.01 -14.84 0.22
N PHE A 77 -19.57 -13.70 -0.32
CA PHE A 77 -19.81 -13.32 -1.71
C PHE A 77 -19.13 -14.25 -2.71
N CYS A 78 -17.86 -14.60 -2.49
CA CYS A 78 -17.11 -15.46 -3.40
C CYS A 78 -17.47 -16.94 -3.31
N GLY A 79 -17.98 -17.41 -2.15
CA GLY A 79 -18.24 -18.83 -1.89
C GLY A 79 -16.96 -19.66 -2.01
N ALA A 80 -17.05 -20.84 -2.61
CA ALA A 80 -15.90 -21.71 -2.87
C ALA A 80 -15.05 -21.28 -4.07
N GLY A 81 -15.43 -20.21 -4.78
CA GLY A 81 -14.78 -19.71 -5.98
C GLY A 81 -13.61 -18.75 -5.72
N ASN A 82 -13.18 -18.12 -6.80
CA ASN A 82 -12.15 -17.09 -6.79
C ASN A 82 -12.78 -15.69 -6.74
N GLY A 83 -12.06 -14.73 -6.13
CA GLY A 83 -12.39 -13.31 -6.15
C GLY A 83 -11.24 -12.51 -6.77
N PHE A 84 -11.58 -11.64 -7.72
CA PHE A 84 -10.64 -10.79 -8.46
C PHE A 84 -10.98 -9.33 -8.23
N VAL A 85 -9.98 -8.51 -7.94
CA VAL A 85 -10.18 -7.09 -7.64
C VAL A 85 -10.35 -6.30 -8.94
N THR A 86 -11.50 -5.65 -9.08
CA THR A 86 -11.80 -4.76 -10.22
C THR A 86 -11.52 -3.30 -9.89
N THR A 87 -11.60 -2.91 -8.60
CA THR A 87 -11.26 -1.57 -8.13
C THR A 87 -10.57 -1.63 -6.78
N TRP A 88 -9.44 -0.95 -6.63
CA TRP A 88 -8.81 -0.65 -5.36
C TRP A 88 -9.09 0.82 -5.04
N TYR A 89 -9.92 1.07 -4.04
CA TYR A 89 -10.41 2.41 -3.73
C TYR A 89 -9.35 3.26 -3.03
N ASP A 90 -9.25 4.51 -3.47
CA ASP A 90 -8.39 5.52 -2.86
C ASP A 90 -9.02 6.06 -1.57
N GLN A 91 -8.32 5.94 -0.46
CA GLN A 91 -8.74 6.40 0.86
C GLN A 91 -8.22 7.81 1.20
N SER A 92 -7.45 8.45 0.33
CA SER A 92 -6.91 9.80 0.56
C SER A 92 -8.00 10.88 0.64
N GLY A 93 -9.12 10.63 -0.05
CA GLY A 93 -10.21 11.57 -0.23
C GLY A 93 -10.24 12.22 -1.60
N ASN A 94 -9.29 11.91 -2.48
CA ASN A 94 -9.21 12.46 -3.84
C ASN A 94 -9.93 11.57 -4.87
N ALA A 95 -10.42 10.40 -4.46
CA ALA A 95 -11.17 9.45 -5.29
C ALA A 95 -10.42 8.99 -6.57
N ASN A 96 -9.08 8.98 -6.53
CA ASN A 96 -8.26 8.51 -7.63
C ASN A 96 -8.06 6.98 -7.53
N ASN A 97 -9.10 6.24 -7.87
CA ASN A 97 -9.14 4.79 -7.71
C ASN A 97 -8.23 4.07 -8.72
N GLY A 98 -7.66 2.94 -8.30
CA GLY A 98 -7.03 1.98 -9.21
C GLY A 98 -8.11 1.03 -9.77
N THR A 99 -8.29 0.97 -11.10
CA THR A 99 -9.34 0.20 -11.75
C THR A 99 -8.80 -0.77 -12.79
N GLN A 100 -9.42 -1.95 -12.91
CA GLN A 100 -9.13 -2.93 -13.96
C GLN A 100 -10.43 -3.53 -14.49
N THR A 101 -10.79 -3.17 -15.72
CA THR A 101 -12.05 -3.63 -16.38
C THR A 101 -11.90 -4.93 -17.18
N THR A 102 -10.65 -5.28 -17.55
CA THR A 102 -10.36 -6.50 -18.31
C THR A 102 -10.21 -7.69 -17.37
N ALA A 103 -11.12 -8.63 -17.40
CA ALA A 103 -11.22 -9.72 -16.43
C ALA A 103 -9.93 -10.54 -16.25
N ILE A 104 -9.18 -10.78 -17.33
CA ILE A 104 -7.93 -11.55 -17.31
C ILE A 104 -6.76 -10.80 -16.64
N ASN A 105 -6.87 -9.46 -16.51
CA ASN A 105 -5.84 -8.59 -15.93
C ASN A 105 -6.16 -8.19 -14.48
N GLN A 106 -7.17 -8.82 -13.87
CA GLN A 106 -7.63 -8.49 -12.52
C GLN A 106 -6.89 -9.34 -11.48
N PRO A 107 -6.15 -8.72 -10.55
CA PRO A 107 -5.42 -9.45 -9.53
C PRO A 107 -6.35 -10.12 -8.51
N GLN A 108 -5.88 -11.21 -7.91
CA GLN A 108 -6.67 -12.10 -7.08
C GLN A 108 -6.61 -11.71 -5.59
N ILE A 109 -7.76 -11.78 -4.90
CA ILE A 109 -7.88 -11.55 -3.44
C ILE A 109 -8.45 -12.78 -2.71
N VAL A 110 -9.26 -13.60 -3.39
CA VAL A 110 -9.77 -14.89 -2.88
C VAL A 110 -9.37 -15.99 -3.85
N SER A 111 -8.79 -17.07 -3.32
CA SER A 111 -8.37 -18.25 -4.08
C SER A 111 -9.09 -19.47 -3.55
N SER A 112 -9.96 -20.09 -4.36
CA SER A 112 -10.71 -21.31 -3.99
C SER A 112 -11.40 -21.20 -2.62
N GLY A 113 -12.10 -20.10 -2.38
CA GLY A 113 -12.83 -19.84 -1.14
C GLY A 113 -11.96 -19.41 0.05
N ALA A 114 -10.66 -19.19 -0.12
CA ALA A 114 -9.77 -18.75 0.94
C ALA A 114 -9.15 -17.37 0.64
N MET A 115 -8.94 -16.56 1.68
CA MET A 115 -8.27 -15.26 1.54
C MET A 115 -6.82 -15.45 1.10
N VAL A 116 -6.38 -14.64 0.14
CA VAL A 116 -4.96 -14.47 -0.15
C VAL A 116 -4.32 -13.64 0.96
N THR A 117 -3.25 -14.16 1.57
CA THR A 117 -2.57 -13.48 2.68
C THR A 117 -1.06 -13.40 2.49
N THR A 118 -0.46 -12.42 3.14
CA THR A 118 0.99 -12.27 3.31
C THR A 118 1.26 -11.95 4.76
N ASN A 119 2.12 -12.74 5.42
CA ASN A 119 2.43 -12.58 6.84
C ASN A 119 1.16 -12.46 7.73
N GLY A 120 0.15 -13.32 7.48
CA GLY A 120 -1.11 -13.33 8.22
C GLY A 120 -2.05 -12.15 7.97
N LYS A 121 -1.72 -11.23 7.07
CA LYS A 121 -2.56 -10.10 6.68
C LYS A 121 -3.07 -10.28 5.25
N ASN A 122 -4.29 -9.80 4.97
CA ASN A 122 -4.88 -9.85 3.63
C ASN A 122 -3.98 -9.17 2.60
N SER A 123 -3.92 -9.71 1.40
CA SER A 123 -3.10 -9.18 0.32
C SER A 123 -3.74 -9.43 -1.05
N ILE A 124 -3.46 -8.57 -2.01
CA ILE A 124 -3.83 -8.71 -3.41
C ILE A 124 -2.68 -9.37 -4.14
N LYS A 125 -2.93 -10.52 -4.80
CA LYS A 125 -1.93 -11.29 -5.55
C LYS A 125 -1.98 -10.93 -7.03
N PHE A 126 -0.83 -10.62 -7.57
CA PHE A 126 -0.57 -10.35 -8.99
C PHE A 126 0.23 -11.52 -9.59
N ASP A 127 -0.07 -11.89 -10.83
CA ASP A 127 0.45 -13.11 -11.47
C ASP A 127 1.78 -12.91 -12.22
N GLY A 128 2.18 -11.66 -12.45
CA GLY A 128 3.41 -11.32 -13.19
C GLY A 128 3.25 -11.32 -14.70
N LEU A 129 2.05 -11.54 -15.24
CA LEU A 129 1.80 -11.62 -16.67
C LEU A 129 1.11 -10.38 -17.22
N ASN A 130 0.03 -9.95 -16.57
CA ASN A 130 -0.80 -8.84 -17.06
C ASN A 130 -1.62 -8.14 -15.97
N ASP A 131 -1.58 -8.62 -14.73
CA ASP A 131 -2.32 -8.03 -13.62
C ASP A 131 -1.82 -6.61 -13.30
N ASN A 132 -2.74 -5.65 -13.30
CA ASN A 132 -2.44 -4.26 -12.95
C ASN A 132 -3.72 -3.48 -12.61
N PHE A 133 -3.56 -2.23 -12.14
CA PHE A 133 -4.64 -1.24 -12.11
C PHE A 133 -4.22 0.02 -12.86
N ASN A 134 -5.17 0.62 -13.56
CA ASN A 134 -5.06 1.97 -14.10
C ASN A 134 -5.65 2.96 -13.12
N LEU A 135 -4.96 4.07 -12.89
CA LEU A 135 -5.49 5.16 -12.07
C LEU A 135 -6.61 5.90 -12.80
N THR A 136 -7.65 6.29 -12.08
CA THR A 136 -8.76 7.08 -12.64
C THR A 136 -8.26 8.42 -13.19
N SER A 137 -7.25 9.00 -12.55
CA SER A 137 -6.62 10.26 -12.96
C SER A 137 -5.11 10.17 -12.85
N THR A 138 -4.40 10.73 -13.81
CA THR A 138 -2.94 10.85 -13.78
C THR A 138 -2.49 11.70 -12.59
N ILE A 139 -1.54 11.19 -11.80
CA ILE A 139 -0.87 11.97 -10.76
C ILE A 139 0.36 12.61 -11.37
N ASN A 140 0.48 13.93 -11.28
CA ASN A 140 1.68 14.65 -11.67
C ASN A 140 2.59 14.76 -10.44
N ALA A 141 3.58 13.84 -10.34
CA ALA A 141 4.53 13.84 -9.24
C ALA A 141 5.51 15.01 -9.37
N GLY A 142 5.44 15.96 -8.45
CA GLY A 142 6.30 17.14 -8.39
C GLY A 142 7.75 16.82 -8.01
N VAL A 143 8.56 17.87 -7.82
CA VAL A 143 9.99 17.75 -7.46
C VAL A 143 10.21 17.21 -6.04
N SER A 144 9.20 17.29 -5.19
CA SER A 144 9.20 16.73 -3.85
C SER A 144 8.06 15.72 -3.71
N SER A 145 8.35 14.52 -3.21
CA SER A 145 7.35 13.47 -3.04
C SER A 145 7.83 12.41 -2.05
N PHE A 146 6.88 11.71 -1.46
CA PHE A 146 7.12 10.52 -0.66
C PHE A 146 6.16 9.41 -1.08
N ASN A 147 6.65 8.19 -1.07
CA ASN A 147 5.91 7.00 -1.47
C ASN A 147 6.29 5.84 -0.55
N SER A 148 5.32 5.04 -0.13
CA SER A 148 5.53 3.80 0.60
C SER A 148 4.71 2.66 0.00
N LEU A 149 5.27 1.45 0.08
CA LEU A 149 4.73 0.22 -0.49
C LEU A 149 4.93 -0.93 0.50
N VAL A 150 3.86 -1.64 0.85
CA VAL A 150 3.91 -2.91 1.57
C VAL A 150 3.56 -4.05 0.63
N GLY A 151 4.48 -5.00 0.50
CA GLY A 151 4.28 -6.14 -0.38
C GLY A 151 5.38 -7.17 -0.29
N LYS A 152 5.31 -8.19 -1.15
CA LYS A 152 6.36 -9.19 -1.33
C LYS A 152 6.39 -9.71 -2.75
N ARG A 153 7.54 -10.21 -3.20
CA ARG A 153 7.67 -11.03 -4.42
C ARG A 153 7.24 -12.47 -4.15
N ASN A 154 6.71 -13.16 -5.17
CA ASN A 154 6.33 -14.58 -5.03
C ASN A 154 7.55 -15.52 -5.11
N ALA A 155 8.57 -15.14 -5.87
CA ALA A 155 9.82 -15.90 -6.00
C ALA A 155 10.98 -14.94 -6.32
N SER A 156 12.23 -15.43 -6.19
CA SER A 156 13.39 -14.76 -6.75
C SER A 156 13.23 -14.66 -8.28
N GLY A 157 13.71 -13.58 -8.88
CA GLY A 157 13.50 -13.27 -10.30
C GLY A 157 12.20 -12.53 -10.61
N ASN A 158 11.28 -12.43 -9.68
CA ASN A 158 10.02 -11.70 -9.86
C ASN A 158 10.15 -10.23 -9.45
N ASN A 159 9.26 -9.40 -9.99
CA ASN A 159 9.19 -7.98 -9.69
C ASN A 159 8.21 -7.69 -8.56
N LEU A 160 8.51 -6.69 -7.72
CA LEU A 160 7.57 -5.99 -6.86
C LEU A 160 7.48 -4.55 -7.35
N ILE A 161 6.33 -4.17 -7.85
CA ILE A 161 6.09 -2.86 -8.46
C ILE A 161 4.94 -2.18 -7.71
N GLY A 162 5.17 -0.94 -7.26
CA GLY A 162 4.14 -0.11 -6.67
C GLY A 162 3.45 0.79 -7.70
N LEU A 163 3.39 2.09 -7.38
CA LEU A 163 2.95 3.12 -8.32
C LEU A 163 3.99 3.32 -9.42
N SER A 164 3.52 3.48 -10.65
CA SER A 164 4.39 3.71 -11.81
C SER A 164 3.69 4.50 -12.91
N GLY A 165 4.47 4.96 -13.87
CA GLY A 165 3.97 5.67 -15.04
C GLY A 165 5.08 6.26 -15.88
N PHE A 166 4.69 6.79 -17.05
CA PHE A 166 5.59 7.46 -17.98
C PHE A 166 5.41 8.98 -17.90
N GLY A 167 6.48 9.72 -18.10
CA GLY A 167 6.42 11.16 -18.32
C GLY A 167 6.12 11.51 -19.79
N SER A 168 6.13 12.79 -20.12
CA SER A 168 5.85 13.31 -21.47
C SER A 168 6.95 13.03 -22.50
N GLY A 169 7.93 12.18 -22.20
CA GLY A 169 9.00 11.77 -23.09
C GLY A 169 9.42 10.32 -22.84
N PRO A 170 10.10 9.70 -23.81
CA PRO A 170 10.41 8.26 -23.77
C PRO A 170 11.37 7.84 -22.64
N GLN A 171 11.92 8.78 -21.90
CA GLN A 171 12.89 8.55 -20.84
C GLN A 171 12.38 8.95 -19.45
N TYR A 172 11.16 9.48 -19.33
CA TYR A 172 10.63 9.96 -18.07
C TYR A 172 9.68 8.96 -17.47
N SER A 173 10.03 8.42 -16.33
CA SER A 173 9.20 7.45 -15.61
C SER A 173 9.22 7.69 -14.11
N TYR A 174 8.15 7.28 -13.45
CA TYR A 174 8.08 7.16 -12.01
C TYR A 174 7.88 5.68 -11.66
N MET A 175 8.66 5.18 -10.70
CA MET A 175 8.50 3.79 -10.24
C MET A 175 9.13 3.60 -8.87
N LEU A 176 8.46 2.85 -8.00
CA LEU A 176 9.06 2.21 -6.84
C LEU A 176 9.05 0.71 -7.08
N PHE A 177 10.23 0.10 -7.07
CA PHE A 177 10.43 -1.22 -7.66
C PHE A 177 11.47 -2.03 -6.88
N GLN A 178 11.30 -3.35 -6.85
CA GLN A 178 12.31 -4.31 -6.41
C GLN A 178 12.39 -5.47 -7.40
N ASP A 179 13.61 -5.89 -7.75
CA ASP A 179 13.91 -7.17 -8.37
C ASP A 179 15.01 -7.92 -7.60
N ASN A 180 15.67 -8.90 -8.23
CA ASN A 180 16.76 -9.66 -7.58
C ASN A 180 18.05 -8.87 -7.40
N ASN A 181 18.27 -7.86 -8.21
CA ASN A 181 19.57 -7.20 -8.33
C ASN A 181 19.55 -5.82 -7.66
N TYR A 182 18.37 -5.20 -7.55
CA TYR A 182 18.27 -3.84 -7.05
C TYR A 182 16.89 -3.47 -6.53
N TYR A 183 16.88 -2.49 -5.65
CA TYR A 183 15.74 -1.64 -5.36
C TYR A 183 15.89 -0.37 -6.19
N LEU A 184 14.80 0.12 -6.73
CA LEU A 184 14.81 1.28 -7.60
C LEU A 184 13.75 2.28 -7.17
N ILE A 185 14.17 3.55 -7.08
CA ILE A 185 13.26 4.67 -7.25
C ILE A 185 13.71 5.40 -8.51
N ALA A 186 12.85 5.41 -9.52
CA ALA A 186 13.13 6.09 -10.76
C ALA A 186 12.38 7.41 -10.80
N LYS A 187 13.05 8.46 -11.25
CA LYS A 187 12.43 9.74 -11.53
C LYS A 187 13.17 10.42 -12.68
N SER A 188 12.49 10.58 -13.82
CA SER A 188 13.11 11.11 -15.05
C SER A 188 14.18 10.15 -15.62
N THR A 189 15.24 10.70 -16.19
CA THR A 189 16.44 9.97 -16.66
C THR A 189 17.35 9.56 -15.50
N ASN A 190 17.07 10.02 -14.30
CA ASN A 190 17.90 9.79 -13.14
C ASN A 190 17.34 8.61 -12.34
N TRP A 191 18.12 7.56 -12.22
CA TRP A 191 17.78 6.33 -11.54
C TRP A 191 18.55 6.28 -10.22
N GLN A 192 17.83 6.19 -9.12
CA GLN A 192 18.43 5.82 -7.85
C GLN A 192 18.33 4.31 -7.72
N ILE A 193 19.46 3.66 -7.83
CA ILE A 193 19.56 2.21 -7.72
C ILE A 193 20.33 1.89 -6.44
N SER A 194 19.75 1.10 -5.57
CA SER A 194 20.48 0.38 -4.53
C SER A 194 20.75 -1.02 -5.06
N THR A 195 21.99 -1.29 -5.43
CA THR A 195 22.40 -2.64 -5.78
C THR A 195 22.37 -3.51 -4.53
N SER A 196 21.48 -4.48 -4.51
CA SER A 196 21.38 -5.45 -3.43
C SER A 196 21.09 -6.79 -4.06
N THR A 197 21.93 -7.77 -3.81
CA THR A 197 21.65 -9.18 -4.10
C THR A 197 20.62 -9.75 -3.11
N ASP A 198 19.54 -9.00 -2.88
CA ASP A 198 18.48 -9.43 -1.98
C ASP A 198 17.55 -10.41 -2.71
N LEU A 199 17.82 -11.69 -2.53
CA LEU A 199 16.99 -12.77 -3.05
C LEU A 199 15.76 -13.05 -2.18
N THR A 200 15.54 -12.26 -1.13
CA THR A 200 14.43 -12.52 -0.21
C THR A 200 13.09 -12.31 -0.89
N VAL A 201 12.18 -13.23 -0.59
CA VAL A 201 10.75 -13.15 -0.97
C VAL A 201 9.89 -12.84 0.24
N ASN A 202 10.47 -12.26 1.28
CA ASN A 202 9.75 -11.85 2.48
C ASN A 202 8.95 -10.58 2.22
N GLN A 203 7.91 -10.40 3.02
CA GLN A 203 7.20 -9.12 3.08
C GLN A 203 8.18 -8.01 3.46
N LEU A 204 8.04 -6.85 2.82
CA LEU A 204 8.84 -5.67 3.12
C LEU A 204 7.98 -4.40 3.08
N LEU A 205 8.48 -3.37 3.77
CA LEU A 205 8.10 -1.99 3.59
C LEU A 205 9.21 -1.30 2.79
N LEU A 206 8.90 -0.89 1.58
CA LEU A 206 9.79 -0.11 0.73
C LEU A 206 9.27 1.33 0.67
N SER A 207 10.12 2.30 0.96
CA SER A 207 9.78 3.72 0.85
C SER A 207 10.76 4.46 -0.03
N GLY A 208 10.25 5.41 -0.79
CA GLY A 208 11.02 6.30 -1.62
C GLY A 208 10.67 7.75 -1.31
N GLN A 209 11.68 8.61 -1.20
CA GLN A 209 11.52 10.03 -0.97
C GLN A 209 12.33 10.83 -1.96
N ASN A 210 11.75 11.89 -2.46
CA ASN A 210 12.46 12.96 -3.13
C ASN A 210 12.23 14.25 -2.35
N ASN A 211 13.32 14.86 -1.93
CA ASN A 211 13.30 16.13 -1.23
C ASN A 211 14.20 17.12 -1.99
N ALA A 212 13.57 17.93 -2.86
CA ALA A 212 14.19 19.05 -3.61
C ALA A 212 15.57 18.73 -4.18
N GLY A 213 15.71 17.53 -4.79
CA GLY A 213 16.97 17.11 -5.42
C GLY A 213 17.73 16.00 -4.68
N THR A 214 17.33 15.64 -3.47
CA THR A 214 17.85 14.42 -2.81
C THR A 214 16.83 13.29 -2.94
N MET A 215 17.21 12.22 -3.62
CA MET A 215 16.45 10.99 -3.69
C MET A 215 16.98 10.01 -2.65
N SER A 216 16.11 9.50 -1.80
CA SER A 216 16.45 8.52 -0.77
C SER A 216 15.50 7.35 -0.82
N MET A 217 16.03 6.15 -0.54
CA MET A 217 15.27 4.91 -0.53
C MET A 217 15.49 4.19 0.79
N PHE A 218 14.39 3.62 1.31
CA PHE A 218 14.37 2.97 2.62
C PHE A 218 13.72 1.60 2.49
N LYS A 219 14.30 0.61 3.16
CA LYS A 219 13.74 -0.72 3.32
C LYS A 219 13.60 -1.03 4.80
N ASN A 220 12.39 -1.35 5.23
CA ASN A 220 12.10 -1.72 6.62
C ASN A 220 12.67 -0.68 7.61
N GLY A 221 12.39 0.60 7.35
CA GLY A 221 12.85 1.72 8.18
C GLY A 221 14.31 2.17 7.96
N ASN A 222 15.15 1.35 7.34
CA ASN A 222 16.57 1.61 7.15
C ASN A 222 16.85 2.26 5.79
N THR A 223 17.73 3.27 5.76
CA THR A 223 18.20 3.86 4.50
C THR A 223 19.05 2.84 3.74
N ILE A 224 18.69 2.57 2.49
CA ILE A 224 19.44 1.66 1.61
C ILE A 224 20.15 2.41 0.47
N ALA A 225 19.70 3.61 0.14
CA ALA A 225 20.36 4.47 -0.84
C ALA A 225 19.98 5.94 -0.62
N SER A 226 20.88 6.85 -0.94
CA SER A 226 20.61 8.29 -1.01
C SER A 226 21.57 8.94 -2.01
N VAL A 227 21.05 9.82 -2.86
CA VAL A 227 21.86 10.55 -3.85
C VAL A 227 21.31 11.94 -4.07
N GLN A 228 22.20 12.87 -4.31
CA GLN A 228 21.88 14.23 -4.77
C GLN A 228 21.68 14.21 -6.29
N GLN A 229 20.50 14.59 -6.74
CA GLN A 229 20.19 14.73 -8.16
C GLN A 229 19.21 15.86 -8.40
N ALA A 230 19.58 16.79 -9.25
CA ALA A 230 18.68 17.86 -9.67
C ALA A 230 17.46 17.27 -10.39
N GLN A 231 16.26 17.66 -9.96
CA GLN A 231 14.99 17.25 -10.56
C GLN A 231 14.33 18.47 -11.16
N SER A 232 14.09 18.45 -12.45
CA SER A 232 13.46 19.58 -13.15
C SER A 232 12.17 19.21 -13.89
N VAL A 233 11.71 17.94 -13.79
CA VAL A 233 10.56 17.46 -14.56
C VAL A 233 9.47 16.90 -13.66
N THR A 234 8.24 17.15 -14.06
CA THR A 234 7.04 16.51 -13.48
C THR A 234 6.86 15.14 -14.13
N LEU A 235 6.65 14.12 -13.32
CA LEU A 235 6.42 12.76 -13.78
C LEU A 235 4.96 12.37 -13.64
N GLN A 236 4.48 11.59 -14.57
CA GLN A 236 3.12 11.09 -14.58
C GLN A 236 3.07 9.69 -13.98
N ILE A 237 2.19 9.49 -12.99
CA ILE A 237 1.86 8.18 -12.44
C ILE A 237 0.47 7.83 -12.94
N THR A 238 0.35 6.67 -13.59
CA THR A 238 -0.88 6.24 -14.26
C THR A 238 -1.32 4.85 -13.87
N THR A 239 -0.44 4.05 -13.24
CA THR A 239 -0.68 2.63 -12.98
C THR A 239 -0.21 2.18 -11.59
N ILE A 240 -0.76 1.06 -11.14
CA ILE A 240 -0.29 0.26 -10.01
C ILE A 240 0.10 -1.12 -10.53
N ALA A 241 1.20 -1.65 -10.02
CA ALA A 241 1.67 -3.02 -10.24
C ALA A 241 2.15 -3.35 -11.66
N SER A 242 2.30 -2.36 -12.54
CA SER A 242 2.87 -2.58 -13.87
C SER A 242 3.71 -1.40 -14.32
N TYR A 243 4.75 -1.66 -15.10
CA TYR A 243 5.58 -0.67 -15.74
C TYR A 243 6.06 -1.18 -17.11
N ASN A 244 5.58 -0.57 -18.20
CA ASN A 244 5.83 -1.02 -19.56
C ASN A 244 5.44 -2.50 -19.75
N VAL A 245 6.43 -3.36 -20.01
CA VAL A 245 6.27 -4.83 -20.16
C VAL A 245 6.51 -5.61 -18.87
N PHE A 246 6.80 -4.92 -17.78
CA PHE A 246 7.01 -5.52 -16.47
C PHE A 246 5.74 -5.49 -15.66
N TYR A 247 5.36 -6.62 -15.11
CA TYR A 247 4.23 -6.78 -14.22
C TYR A 247 4.67 -7.26 -12.84
N ASN A 248 3.92 -6.87 -11.83
CA ASN A 248 4.14 -7.33 -10.48
C ASN A 248 3.88 -8.84 -10.39
N ASN A 249 4.87 -9.62 -9.95
CA ASN A 249 4.67 -11.03 -9.59
C ASN A 249 4.87 -11.16 -8.09
N GLY A 250 3.81 -10.90 -7.37
CA GLY A 250 3.86 -10.79 -5.93
C GLY A 250 2.55 -10.33 -5.33
N ASN A 251 2.61 -9.97 -4.07
CA ASN A 251 1.45 -9.52 -3.31
C ASN A 251 1.64 -8.06 -2.88
N LEU A 252 0.59 -7.26 -3.00
CA LEU A 252 0.50 -5.90 -2.47
C LEU A 252 -0.54 -5.81 -1.36
N GLN A 253 -0.27 -4.98 -0.36
CA GLN A 253 -1.15 -4.79 0.79
C GLN A 253 -1.50 -3.33 1.05
N GLU A 254 -0.55 -2.42 0.85
CA GLU A 254 -0.73 -0.99 1.06
C GLU A 254 0.21 -0.17 0.16
N ILE A 255 -0.29 0.94 -0.38
CA ILE A 255 0.49 1.95 -1.10
C ILE A 255 -0.02 3.31 -0.65
N VAL A 256 0.90 4.21 -0.24
CA VAL A 256 0.56 5.59 0.10
C VAL A 256 1.54 6.51 -0.63
N PHE A 257 1.01 7.55 -1.27
CA PHE A 257 1.79 8.53 -2.00
C PHE A 257 1.42 9.96 -1.58
N TYR A 258 2.44 10.76 -1.29
CA TYR A 258 2.35 12.18 -1.03
C TYR A 258 3.10 12.94 -2.14
N ASN A 259 2.44 13.87 -2.80
CA ASN A 259 3.07 14.79 -3.74
C ASN A 259 3.71 15.98 -3.01
N SER A 260 4.34 15.68 -1.89
CA SER A 260 5.03 16.62 -1.00
C SER A 260 6.13 15.90 -0.24
N GLU A 261 7.05 16.67 0.27
CA GLU A 261 8.13 16.21 1.14
C GLU A 261 7.56 15.71 2.48
N GLN A 262 8.06 14.56 2.97
CA GLN A 262 7.63 13.93 4.21
C GLN A 262 8.82 13.56 5.13
N SER A 263 9.96 14.21 5.00
CA SER A 263 11.18 13.86 5.77
C SER A 263 10.94 13.88 7.29
N ALA A 264 10.20 14.87 7.79
CA ALA A 264 9.84 14.97 9.19
C ALA A 264 8.84 13.88 9.66
N ASN A 265 8.02 13.38 8.75
CA ASN A 265 6.95 12.42 9.03
C ASN A 265 7.31 10.97 8.68
N ARG A 266 8.34 10.75 7.84
CA ARG A 266 8.69 9.44 7.28
C ARG A 266 8.75 8.33 8.33
N THR A 267 9.52 8.53 9.37
CA THR A 267 9.68 7.51 10.43
C THR A 267 8.36 7.19 11.11
N GLY A 268 7.51 8.19 11.35
CA GLY A 268 6.19 7.99 11.93
C GLY A 268 5.23 7.26 10.99
N ILE A 269 5.24 7.58 9.69
CA ILE A 269 4.47 6.87 8.66
C ILE A 269 4.89 5.40 8.61
N GLU A 270 6.19 5.12 8.50
CA GLU A 270 6.75 3.76 8.46
C GLU A 270 6.45 2.98 9.74
N THR A 271 6.54 3.63 10.91
CA THR A 271 6.18 3.02 12.20
C THR A 271 4.70 2.66 12.27
N ASN A 272 3.79 3.54 11.83
CA ASN A 272 2.35 3.24 11.78
C ASN A 272 2.06 2.03 10.87
N ILE A 273 2.70 1.98 9.71
CA ILE A 273 2.58 0.86 8.77
C ILE A 273 3.13 -0.42 9.42
N ASN A 274 4.33 -0.38 9.98
CA ASN A 274 4.96 -1.55 10.59
C ASN A 274 4.21 -2.05 11.83
N THR A 275 3.62 -1.16 12.63
CA THR A 275 2.77 -1.55 13.77
C THR A 275 1.59 -2.41 13.35
N PHE A 276 1.02 -2.17 12.17
CA PHE A 276 -0.09 -2.98 11.65
C PHE A 276 0.38 -4.28 10.99
N TYR A 277 1.41 -4.20 10.14
CA TYR A 277 1.85 -5.35 9.32
C TYR A 277 2.91 -6.22 9.98
N THR A 278 3.60 -5.75 11.03
CA THR A 278 4.65 -6.47 11.78
C THR A 278 5.75 -7.03 10.84
N ILE A 279 6.35 -6.15 10.03
CA ILE A 279 7.30 -6.52 8.99
C ILE A 279 8.72 -6.69 9.57
N TYR A 280 9.09 -5.82 10.54
CA TYR A 280 10.43 -5.76 11.15
C TYR A 280 10.35 -5.25 12.59
#